data_d833b7657fa6283793e6a390d126a4a2
#
_entry.id   d833b7657fa6283793e6a390d126a4a2
#
_cell.length_a   1.000
_cell.length_b   1.000
_cell.length_c   1.000
_cell.angle_alpha   90.00
_cell.angle_beta   90.00
_cell.angle_gamma   90.00
#
_symmetry.space_group_name_H-M   'P 1'
#
loop_
_entity.id
_entity.type
_entity.pdbx_description
1 polymer ?
#
loop_
_entity_poly.entity_id
_entity_poly.type
_entity_poly.pdbx_seq_one_letter_code
_entity_poly.pdbx_strand_id
1 'polypeptide(L)'
;MDRYQYREDRDGDREPFFRSDVEPRSETPVYGPARPEGGFWSVVKKLLAPLAAVGFLLAKFKGLALLLLKVKFVGTAVTMVVSVGAYALLFPVWFAVGFVALIWIHEMGHVLQLRREGIEASAPMFVPFLGAFVAMKQMPKDVLAEARVGLAGPVLGSLGALGAWGIYVVTQEPLFLGLAYVGFFLNLFNLLPMLPLDGGRAIGALSPVFWLVGVLGVVGLLFVNPNPILIFIAILGGMELWRRWRTRKSPEGKAYYAVEPKNRVLVGLVYFGLIALLALGMAATFVPDPTVLR
;
A
#
# COMPACT_ATOMS: atom_id res chain seq x y z
N MET A 1 -40.44 19.90 38.46
CA MET A 1 -41.49 19.98 39.48
C MET A 1 -41.36 21.32 40.15
N ASP A 2 -42.47 21.96 40.49
CA ASP A 2 -42.67 23.22 41.19
C ASP A 2 -42.52 24.52 40.36
N ARG A 3 -43.51 24.71 39.47
CA ARG A 3 -43.76 26.01 38.84
C ARG A 3 -44.82 26.85 39.54
N TYR A 4 -45.39 26.37 40.67
CA TYR A 4 -46.42 27.07 41.40
C TYR A 4 -45.99 27.31 42.84
N GLN A 5 -46.06 28.56 43.29
CA GLN A 5 -46.02 28.93 44.69
C GLN A 5 -47.44 29.28 45.11
N TYR A 6 -47.78 29.00 46.35
CA TYR A 6 -49.12 29.26 46.95
C TYR A 6 -49.00 30.50 47.86
N ARG A 7 -49.94 31.39 47.73
CA ARG A 7 -50.05 32.50 48.62
C ARG A 7 -51.24 32.19 49.51
N GLU A 8 -51.11 32.28 50.85
CA GLU A 8 -52.20 32.23 51.80
C GLU A 8 -52.92 33.58 51.79
N ASP A 9 -54.23 33.52 51.60
CA ASP A 9 -55.10 34.70 51.82
C ASP A 9 -55.55 34.81 53.30
N ARG A 10 -56.35 35.84 53.60
CA ARG A 10 -56.81 36.11 54.99
C ARG A 10 -57.74 35.08 55.53
N ASP A 11 -58.30 34.21 54.70
CA ASP A 11 -59.26 33.19 55.09
C ASP A 11 -58.66 31.78 55.14
N GLY A 12 -57.33 31.64 54.91
CA GLY A 12 -56.60 30.38 55.04
C GLY A 12 -56.60 29.49 53.79
N ASP A 13 -57.21 29.93 52.71
CA ASP A 13 -57.23 29.21 51.46
C ASP A 13 -55.96 29.43 50.67
N ARG A 14 -55.46 28.39 49.98
CA ARG A 14 -54.20 28.42 49.17
C ARG A 14 -54.52 28.46 47.68
N GLU A 15 -54.40 29.66 47.12
CA GLU A 15 -54.49 29.78 45.65
C GLU A 15 -53.13 29.72 44.96
N PRO A 16 -53.03 28.95 43.86
CA PRO A 16 -51.82 28.92 43.09
C PRO A 16 -51.67 30.22 42.26
N PHE A 17 -50.57 30.92 42.37
CA PHE A 17 -50.28 32.04 41.46
C PHE A 17 -49.05 31.82 40.62
N PHE A 18 -49.09 32.36 39.42
CA PHE A 18 -48.03 32.27 38.49
C PHE A 18 -47.02 33.39 38.79
N ARG A 19 -45.78 33.04 39.11
CA ARG A 19 -44.72 33.99 39.33
C ARG A 19 -44.19 34.50 37.99
N SER A 20 -44.52 35.70 37.60
CA SER A 20 -44.18 36.30 36.33
C SER A 20 -42.73 36.82 36.23
N ASP A 21 -42.01 36.77 37.35
CA ASP A 21 -40.59 37.23 37.46
C ASP A 21 -39.58 36.14 37.15
N VAL A 22 -40.03 34.92 36.79
CA VAL A 22 -39.14 33.91 36.21
C VAL A 22 -39.16 34.10 34.69
N GLU A 23 -38.22 34.93 34.19
CA GLU A 23 -37.95 34.95 32.77
C GLU A 23 -37.67 33.51 32.27
N PRO A 24 -38.35 33.06 31.21
CA PRO A 24 -38.04 31.77 30.62
C PRO A 24 -36.60 31.86 30.10
N ARG A 25 -35.66 31.21 30.78
CA ARG A 25 -34.35 30.94 30.20
C ARG A 25 -34.57 30.13 28.93
N SER A 26 -34.65 30.79 27.80
CA SER A 26 -34.54 30.16 26.50
C SER A 26 -33.09 29.73 26.32
N GLU A 27 -32.74 28.62 26.94
CA GLU A 27 -31.53 27.88 26.51
C GLU A 27 -31.90 27.14 25.22
N THR A 28 -32.15 27.87 24.17
CA THR A 28 -31.90 27.33 22.83
C THR A 28 -30.41 27.23 22.72
N PRO A 29 -29.83 26.01 22.54
CA PRO A 29 -28.43 25.90 22.15
C PRO A 29 -28.29 26.67 20.84
N VAL A 30 -27.60 27.79 20.88
CA VAL A 30 -27.16 28.47 19.66
C VAL A 30 -26.13 27.53 19.03
N TYR A 31 -26.60 26.61 18.19
CA TYR A 31 -25.76 25.94 17.24
C TYR A 31 -25.28 27.01 16.27
N GLY A 32 -24.19 27.69 16.64
CA GLY A 32 -23.40 28.40 15.66
C GLY A 32 -22.97 27.39 14.60
N PRO A 33 -22.88 27.77 13.31
CA PRO A 33 -22.40 26.86 12.30
C PRO A 33 -21.07 26.28 12.78
N ALA A 34 -21.00 24.92 12.87
CA ALA A 34 -19.79 24.22 13.22
C ALA A 34 -18.69 24.77 12.29
N ARG A 35 -17.71 25.44 12.87
CA ARG A 35 -16.54 25.86 12.09
C ARG A 35 -15.98 24.58 11.48
N PRO A 36 -15.82 24.47 10.15
CA PRO A 36 -15.24 23.31 9.56
C PRO A 36 -13.82 23.18 10.11
N GLU A 37 -13.65 22.32 11.09
CA GLU A 37 -12.34 21.96 11.58
C GLU A 37 -11.64 21.19 10.46
N GLY A 38 -10.72 21.87 9.82
CA GLY A 38 -9.83 21.24 8.87
C GLY A 38 -10.26 21.35 7.42
N GLY A 39 -10.18 22.54 6.86
CA GLY A 39 -10.16 22.70 5.40
C GLY A 39 -9.00 21.92 4.78
N PHE A 40 -9.09 21.60 3.47
CA PHE A 40 -8.08 20.90 2.65
C PHE A 40 -6.63 21.26 3.05
N TRP A 41 -6.35 22.53 3.32
CA TRP A 41 -5.03 23.01 3.76
C TRP A 41 -4.58 22.50 5.14
N SER A 42 -5.48 22.17 6.05
CA SER A 42 -5.10 21.58 7.34
C SER A 42 -4.66 20.13 7.20
N VAL A 43 -5.32 19.38 6.32
CA VAL A 43 -4.92 18.01 5.96
C VAL A 43 -3.58 18.03 5.23
N VAL A 44 -3.41 18.94 4.27
CA VAL A 44 -2.14 19.12 3.54
C VAL A 44 -1.02 19.49 4.50
N LYS A 45 -1.25 20.43 5.46
CA LYS A 45 -0.25 20.77 6.48
C LYS A 45 0.09 19.58 7.38
N LYS A 46 -0.87 18.79 7.82
CA LYS A 46 -0.63 17.57 8.61
C LYS A 46 0.17 16.52 7.85
N LEU A 47 -0.08 16.37 6.55
CA LEU A 47 0.66 15.47 5.67
C LEU A 47 2.08 15.99 5.34
N LEU A 48 2.23 17.29 5.19
CA LEU A 48 3.54 17.90 4.85
C LEU A 48 4.40 18.19 6.07
N ALA A 49 3.84 18.34 7.27
CA ALA A 49 4.58 18.63 8.49
C ALA A 49 5.70 17.61 8.79
N PRO A 50 5.48 16.28 8.73
CA PRO A 50 6.57 15.31 8.92
C PRO A 50 7.61 15.36 7.79
N LEU A 51 7.18 15.61 6.55
CA LEU A 51 8.10 15.79 5.42
C LEU A 51 8.94 17.07 5.57
N ALA A 52 8.34 18.15 6.05
CA ALA A 52 9.05 19.39 6.35
C ALA A 52 10.03 19.22 7.52
N ALA A 53 9.65 18.46 8.57
CA ALA A 53 10.54 18.15 9.68
C ALA A 53 11.74 17.29 9.23
N VAL A 54 11.50 16.28 8.38
CA VAL A 54 12.57 15.47 7.77
C VAL A 54 13.44 16.32 6.85
N GLY A 55 12.85 17.19 6.02
CA GLY A 55 13.59 18.13 5.17
C GLY A 55 14.44 19.11 5.97
N PHE A 56 13.93 19.62 7.08
CA PHE A 56 14.68 20.50 8.00
C PHE A 56 15.85 19.77 8.68
N LEU A 57 15.61 18.53 9.15
CA LEU A 57 16.68 17.67 9.71
C LEU A 57 17.75 17.35 8.67
N LEU A 58 17.35 16.98 7.46
CA LEU A 58 18.28 16.73 6.35
C LEU A 58 19.06 17.97 5.95
N ALA A 59 18.44 19.15 5.95
CA ALA A 59 19.13 20.42 5.68
C ALA A 59 20.14 20.80 6.76
N LYS A 60 19.80 20.56 8.03
CA LYS A 60 20.69 20.84 9.19
C LYS A 60 21.87 19.87 9.26
N PHE A 61 21.69 18.62 8.78
CA PHE A 61 22.71 17.59 8.79
C PHE A 61 23.18 17.19 7.38
N LYS A 62 23.26 18.17 6.47
CA LYS A 62 23.67 17.94 5.06
C LYS A 62 24.91 17.07 4.91
N GLY A 63 25.95 17.32 5.68
CA GLY A 63 27.21 16.55 5.63
C GLY A 63 27.01 15.10 6.07
N LEU A 64 26.27 14.90 7.15
CA LEU A 64 25.93 13.56 7.66
C LEU A 64 24.97 12.84 6.72
N ALA A 65 23.95 13.53 6.18
CA ALA A 65 23.03 12.95 5.21
C ALA A 65 23.73 12.49 3.93
N LEU A 66 24.70 13.27 3.39
CA LEU A 66 25.51 12.89 2.24
C LEU A 66 26.45 11.71 2.56
N LEU A 67 27.01 11.64 3.76
CA LEU A 67 27.79 10.49 4.22
C LEU A 67 26.92 9.24 4.33
N LEU A 68 25.71 9.38 4.91
CA LEU A 68 24.76 8.30 5.08
C LEU A 68 24.20 7.79 3.74
N LEU A 69 23.97 8.66 2.75
CA LEU A 69 23.57 8.27 1.39
C LEU A 69 24.65 7.51 0.62
N LYS A 70 25.94 7.71 0.96
CA LYS A 70 27.05 6.93 0.38
C LYS A 70 27.11 5.49 0.90
N VAL A 71 26.54 5.20 2.04
CA VAL A 71 26.47 3.85 2.60
C VAL A 71 25.14 3.20 2.15
N LYS A 72 25.21 2.26 1.19
CA LYS A 72 24.07 1.61 0.52
C LYS A 72 22.96 1.13 1.49
N PHE A 73 23.34 0.65 2.67
CA PHE A 73 22.39 0.15 3.68
C PHE A 73 21.68 1.25 4.47
N VAL A 74 22.33 2.38 4.68
CA VAL A 74 21.76 3.50 5.45
C VAL A 74 20.68 4.20 4.64
N GLY A 75 20.87 4.35 3.32
CA GLY A 75 19.82 4.89 2.44
C GLY A 75 18.52 4.07 2.51
N THR A 76 18.62 2.74 2.46
CA THR A 76 17.47 1.85 2.64
C THR A 76 16.83 2.03 4.02
N ALA A 77 17.62 2.01 5.10
CA ALA A 77 17.10 2.17 6.47
C ALA A 77 16.37 3.50 6.66
N VAL A 78 16.94 4.60 6.17
CA VAL A 78 16.30 5.93 6.24
C VAL A 78 14.97 5.94 5.49
N THR A 79 14.93 5.44 4.24
CA THR A 79 13.70 5.40 3.46
C THR A 79 12.66 4.44 4.05
N MET A 80 13.08 3.33 4.68
CA MET A 80 12.18 2.47 5.45
C MET A 80 11.54 3.20 6.64
N VAL A 81 12.34 3.89 7.46
CA VAL A 81 11.85 4.65 8.61
C VAL A 81 10.87 5.75 8.18
N VAL A 82 11.19 6.47 7.10
CA VAL A 82 10.28 7.48 6.51
C VAL A 82 8.97 6.83 6.07
N SER A 83 9.04 5.66 5.42
CA SER A 83 7.84 4.93 4.99
C SER A 83 7.02 4.41 6.16
N VAL A 84 7.66 3.87 7.20
CA VAL A 84 6.96 3.48 8.45
C VAL A 84 6.24 4.69 9.05
N GLY A 85 6.91 5.85 9.15
CA GLY A 85 6.30 7.09 9.64
C GLY A 85 5.09 7.53 8.82
N ALA A 86 5.19 7.46 7.49
CA ALA A 86 4.09 7.80 6.60
C ALA A 86 2.88 6.85 6.73
N TYR A 87 3.13 5.54 6.81
CA TYR A 87 2.06 4.56 7.02
C TYR A 87 1.47 4.63 8.42
N ALA A 88 2.25 5.00 9.44
CA ALA A 88 1.77 5.19 10.81
C ALA A 88 0.80 6.38 10.96
N LEU A 89 0.70 7.27 9.96
CA LEU A 89 -0.35 8.29 9.91
C LEU A 89 -1.74 7.72 9.58
N LEU A 90 -1.79 6.53 8.96
CA LEU A 90 -3.02 5.89 8.49
C LEU A 90 -3.36 4.62 9.27
N PHE A 91 -2.34 3.94 9.83
CA PHE A 91 -2.44 2.63 10.47
C PHE A 91 -1.74 2.64 11.83
N PRO A 92 -2.06 1.71 12.74
CA PRO A 92 -1.28 1.51 13.95
C PRO A 92 0.20 1.30 13.66
N VAL A 93 1.07 1.86 14.50
CA VAL A 93 2.54 1.85 14.27
C VAL A 93 3.10 0.46 14.02
N TRP A 94 2.69 -0.54 14.81
CA TRP A 94 3.17 -1.92 14.65
C TRP A 94 2.72 -2.56 13.34
N PHE A 95 1.53 -2.20 12.86
CA PHE A 95 1.08 -2.61 11.53
C PHE A 95 1.94 -1.96 10.43
N ALA A 96 2.22 -0.66 10.55
CA ALA A 96 3.09 0.05 9.60
C ALA A 96 4.49 -0.56 9.55
N VAL A 97 5.08 -0.92 10.71
CA VAL A 97 6.37 -1.62 10.78
C VAL A 97 6.31 -2.97 10.08
N GLY A 98 5.31 -3.80 10.40
CA GLY A 98 5.13 -5.11 9.79
C GLY A 98 4.88 -5.02 8.27
N PHE A 99 4.10 -4.04 7.83
CA PHE A 99 3.82 -3.81 6.41
C PHE A 99 5.09 -3.44 5.63
N VAL A 100 5.89 -2.51 6.15
CA VAL A 100 7.17 -2.14 5.52
C VAL A 100 8.16 -3.31 5.53
N ALA A 101 8.15 -4.15 6.58
CA ALA A 101 8.94 -5.38 6.62
C ALA A 101 8.51 -6.39 5.54
N LEU A 102 7.21 -6.55 5.29
CA LEU A 102 6.70 -7.41 4.21
C LEU A 102 7.11 -6.89 2.83
N ILE A 103 7.05 -5.57 2.60
CA ILE A 103 7.56 -4.95 1.38
C ILE A 103 9.07 -5.22 1.25
N TRP A 104 9.84 -5.06 2.32
CA TRP A 104 11.28 -5.34 2.29
C TRP A 104 11.59 -6.80 1.95
N ILE A 105 10.86 -7.77 2.51
CA ILE A 105 11.00 -9.20 2.18
C ILE A 105 10.73 -9.43 0.69
N HIS A 106 9.69 -8.83 0.13
CA HIS A 106 9.37 -8.89 -1.29
C HIS A 106 10.54 -8.37 -2.15
N GLU A 107 11.05 -7.16 -1.86
CA GLU A 107 12.17 -6.57 -2.61
C GLU A 107 13.45 -7.39 -2.50
N MET A 108 13.68 -8.03 -1.37
CA MET A 108 14.83 -8.93 -1.21
C MET A 108 14.76 -10.15 -2.14
N GLY A 109 13.56 -10.60 -2.50
CA GLY A 109 13.38 -11.61 -3.54
C GLY A 109 14.00 -11.16 -4.88
N HIS A 110 13.71 -9.95 -5.31
CA HIS A 110 14.28 -9.38 -6.53
C HIS A 110 15.80 -9.24 -6.42
N VAL A 111 16.31 -8.70 -5.33
CA VAL A 111 17.76 -8.54 -5.10
C VAL A 111 18.49 -9.87 -5.18
N LEU A 112 17.95 -10.92 -4.53
CA LEU A 112 18.57 -12.24 -4.55
C LEU A 112 18.59 -12.84 -5.95
N GLN A 113 17.50 -12.70 -6.71
CA GLN A 113 17.43 -13.24 -8.06
C GLN A 113 18.31 -12.44 -9.03
N LEU A 114 18.34 -11.10 -8.94
CA LEU A 114 19.25 -10.27 -9.74
C LEU A 114 20.70 -10.70 -9.56
N ARG A 115 21.13 -10.92 -8.30
CA ARG A 115 22.49 -11.44 -8.02
C ARG A 115 22.74 -12.81 -8.65
N ARG A 116 21.73 -13.71 -8.65
CA ARG A 116 21.84 -15.03 -9.30
C ARG A 116 21.97 -14.92 -10.82
N GLU A 117 21.33 -13.91 -11.43
CA GLU A 117 21.47 -13.61 -12.87
C GLU A 117 22.75 -12.83 -13.21
N GLY A 118 23.61 -12.52 -12.22
CA GLY A 118 24.82 -11.72 -12.40
C GLY A 118 24.58 -10.24 -12.64
N ILE A 119 23.37 -9.75 -12.32
CA ILE A 119 22.97 -8.35 -12.54
C ILE A 119 23.20 -7.57 -11.24
N GLU A 120 23.93 -6.46 -11.34
CA GLU A 120 24.08 -5.55 -10.21
C GLU A 120 22.76 -4.85 -9.89
N ALA A 121 22.33 -4.98 -8.64
CA ALA A 121 21.15 -4.32 -8.11
C ALA A 121 21.51 -3.20 -7.15
N SER A 122 20.70 -2.13 -7.13
CA SER A 122 20.77 -1.16 -6.03
C SER A 122 20.27 -1.79 -4.72
N ALA A 123 20.55 -1.13 -3.59
CA ALA A 123 19.79 -1.41 -2.38
C ALA A 123 18.32 -1.00 -2.59
N PRO A 124 17.34 -1.69 -1.97
CA PRO A 124 15.94 -1.30 -2.04
C PRO A 124 15.73 0.14 -1.56
N MET A 125 14.94 0.91 -2.29
CA MET A 125 14.54 2.27 -1.94
C MET A 125 13.03 2.30 -1.71
N PHE A 126 12.62 2.77 -0.54
CA PHE A 126 11.22 2.85 -0.15
C PHE A 126 10.66 4.23 -0.47
N VAL A 127 9.48 4.26 -1.09
CA VAL A 127 8.73 5.47 -1.38
C VAL A 127 7.37 5.35 -0.72
N PRO A 128 7.06 6.22 0.25
CA PRO A 128 5.77 6.17 0.94
C PRO A 128 4.61 6.11 -0.06
N PHE A 129 3.65 5.23 0.21
CA PHE A 129 2.43 5.00 -0.59
C PHE A 129 2.63 4.43 -2.00
N LEU A 130 3.87 4.39 -2.52
CA LEU A 130 4.20 3.78 -3.81
C LEU A 130 4.89 2.42 -3.67
N GLY A 131 5.25 2.02 -2.43
CA GLY A 131 5.95 0.77 -2.16
C GLY A 131 7.47 0.93 -2.12
N ALA A 132 8.20 -0.03 -2.67
CA ALA A 132 9.65 0.05 -2.80
C ALA A 132 10.08 -0.41 -4.20
N PHE A 133 11.32 -0.13 -4.57
CA PHE A 133 11.88 -0.59 -5.82
C PHE A 133 13.39 -0.83 -5.71
N VAL A 134 13.85 -1.78 -6.51
CA VAL A 134 15.25 -2.09 -6.70
C VAL A 134 15.64 -1.71 -8.14
N ALA A 135 16.60 -0.79 -8.29
CA ALA A 135 17.08 -0.42 -9.60
C ALA A 135 18.09 -1.46 -10.13
N MET A 136 17.88 -1.92 -11.35
CA MET A 136 18.79 -2.77 -12.08
C MET A 136 19.79 -1.89 -12.84
N LYS A 137 21.08 -2.15 -12.72
CA LYS A 137 22.10 -1.43 -13.51
C LYS A 137 22.19 -1.90 -14.96
N GLN A 138 21.71 -3.11 -15.22
CA GLN A 138 21.75 -3.74 -16.54
C GLN A 138 20.40 -4.44 -16.79
N MET A 139 19.98 -4.47 -18.05
CA MET A 139 18.80 -5.25 -18.42
C MET A 139 19.09 -6.74 -18.35
N PRO A 140 18.14 -7.58 -17.97
CA PRO A 140 18.26 -9.03 -18.08
C PRO A 140 18.59 -9.45 -19.51
N LYS A 141 19.39 -10.51 -19.65
CA LYS A 141 19.88 -11.00 -20.96
C LYS A 141 18.76 -11.47 -21.88
N ASP A 142 17.67 -11.98 -21.32
CA ASP A 142 16.51 -12.50 -22.02
C ASP A 142 15.25 -12.34 -21.14
N VAL A 143 14.11 -12.55 -21.76
CA VAL A 143 12.80 -12.44 -21.08
C VAL A 143 12.61 -13.52 -20.01
N LEU A 144 13.29 -14.65 -20.08
CA LEU A 144 13.23 -15.70 -19.07
C LEU A 144 13.96 -15.26 -17.79
N ALA A 145 15.13 -14.63 -17.90
CA ALA A 145 15.82 -14.01 -16.77
C ALA A 145 14.96 -12.89 -16.16
N GLU A 146 14.33 -12.07 -17.01
CA GLU A 146 13.40 -11.03 -16.56
C GLU A 146 12.21 -11.62 -15.79
N ALA A 147 11.62 -12.72 -16.28
CA ALA A 147 10.51 -13.41 -15.63
C ALA A 147 10.92 -14.00 -14.26
N ARG A 148 12.10 -14.62 -14.17
CA ARG A 148 12.64 -15.13 -12.90
C ARG A 148 12.82 -14.03 -11.89
N VAL A 149 13.34 -12.87 -12.31
CA VAL A 149 13.45 -11.70 -11.44
C VAL A 149 12.06 -11.21 -11.01
N GLY A 150 11.12 -11.08 -11.94
CA GLY A 150 9.75 -10.65 -11.63
C GLY A 150 9.04 -11.57 -10.65
N LEU A 151 9.20 -12.89 -10.77
CA LEU A 151 8.56 -13.87 -9.86
C LEU A 151 9.22 -13.94 -8.48
N ALA A 152 10.50 -13.57 -8.36
CA ALA A 152 11.27 -13.76 -7.12
C ALA A 152 10.74 -12.91 -5.96
N GLY A 153 10.28 -11.68 -6.24
CA GLY A 153 9.63 -10.83 -5.23
C GLY A 153 8.37 -11.47 -4.67
N PRO A 154 7.36 -11.77 -5.52
CA PRO A 154 6.15 -12.45 -5.09
C PRO A 154 6.39 -13.81 -4.41
N VAL A 155 7.37 -14.60 -4.84
CA VAL A 155 7.73 -15.86 -4.17
C VAL A 155 8.20 -15.62 -2.74
N LEU A 156 9.18 -14.74 -2.54
CA LEU A 156 9.71 -14.47 -1.20
C LEU A 156 8.70 -13.71 -0.35
N GLY A 157 7.97 -12.78 -0.95
CA GLY A 157 6.90 -12.03 -0.28
C GLY A 157 5.74 -12.93 0.18
N SER A 158 5.41 -13.98 -0.60
CA SER A 158 4.43 -15.01 -0.19
C SER A 158 4.88 -15.75 1.06
N LEU A 159 6.17 -16.09 1.15
CA LEU A 159 6.72 -16.70 2.37
C LEU A 159 6.64 -15.75 3.57
N GLY A 160 6.85 -14.44 3.36
CA GLY A 160 6.65 -13.42 4.39
C GLY A 160 5.19 -13.37 4.88
N ALA A 161 4.22 -13.38 3.96
CA ALA A 161 2.79 -13.41 4.28
C ALA A 161 2.38 -14.70 5.01
N LEU A 162 2.87 -15.86 4.55
CA LEU A 162 2.68 -17.15 5.23
C LEU A 162 3.31 -17.16 6.62
N GLY A 163 4.48 -16.54 6.79
CA GLY A 163 5.13 -16.38 8.10
C GLY A 163 4.28 -15.56 9.06
N ALA A 164 3.72 -14.43 8.61
CA ALA A 164 2.80 -13.63 9.40
C ALA A 164 1.55 -14.44 9.79
N TRP A 165 0.97 -15.19 8.84
CA TRP A 165 -0.17 -16.06 9.13
C TRP A 165 0.18 -17.17 10.13
N GLY A 166 1.37 -17.79 10.00
CA GLY A 166 1.86 -18.77 10.95
C GLY A 166 2.01 -18.21 12.38
N ILE A 167 2.49 -16.97 12.51
CA ILE A 167 2.56 -16.27 13.81
C ILE A 167 1.13 -16.07 14.35
N TYR A 168 0.20 -15.63 13.53
CA TYR A 168 -1.20 -15.50 13.95
C TYR A 168 -1.78 -16.83 14.46
N VAL A 169 -1.55 -17.93 13.76
CA VAL A 169 -2.06 -19.26 14.19
C VAL A 169 -1.59 -19.65 15.59
N VAL A 170 -0.37 -19.26 15.94
CA VAL A 170 0.22 -19.58 17.27
C VAL A 170 -0.20 -18.56 18.33
N THR A 171 -0.18 -17.26 18.00
CA THR A 171 -0.37 -16.16 18.97
C THR A 171 -1.80 -15.68 19.10
N GLN A 172 -2.62 -15.90 18.07
CA GLN A 172 -3.96 -15.35 17.90
C GLN A 172 -4.02 -13.80 17.91
N GLU A 173 -2.85 -13.14 17.71
CA GLU A 173 -2.77 -11.69 17.70
C GLU A 173 -3.31 -11.13 16.37
N PRO A 174 -4.38 -10.32 16.36
CA PRO A 174 -5.04 -9.82 15.16
C PRO A 174 -4.12 -9.04 14.20
N LEU A 175 -3.08 -8.41 14.74
CA LEU A 175 -2.05 -7.72 13.96
C LEU A 175 -1.48 -8.62 12.85
N PHE A 176 -1.13 -9.86 13.20
CA PHE A 176 -0.48 -10.77 12.25
C PHE A 176 -1.46 -11.31 11.21
N LEU A 177 -2.75 -11.42 11.54
CA LEU A 177 -3.79 -11.76 10.57
C LEU A 177 -3.94 -10.64 9.52
N GLY A 178 -4.00 -9.38 9.98
CA GLY A 178 -4.05 -8.22 9.10
C GLY A 178 -2.79 -8.09 8.22
N LEU A 179 -1.61 -8.35 8.78
CA LEU A 179 -0.35 -8.38 8.03
C LEU A 179 -0.31 -9.50 7.00
N ALA A 180 -0.80 -10.69 7.34
CA ALA A 180 -0.89 -11.81 6.41
C ALA A 180 -1.80 -11.45 5.23
N TYR A 181 -3.02 -10.96 5.50
CA TYR A 181 -3.97 -10.53 4.48
C TYR A 181 -3.37 -9.50 3.52
N VAL A 182 -2.80 -8.43 4.08
CA VAL A 182 -2.20 -7.36 3.27
C VAL A 182 -0.95 -7.86 2.53
N GLY A 183 -0.19 -8.77 3.11
CA GLY A 183 0.96 -9.41 2.47
C GLY A 183 0.55 -10.26 1.27
N PHE A 184 -0.51 -11.08 1.40
CA PHE A 184 -1.07 -11.84 0.27
C PHE A 184 -1.59 -10.90 -0.81
N PHE A 185 -2.36 -9.87 -0.44
CA PHE A 185 -2.88 -8.87 -1.37
C PHE A 185 -1.76 -8.15 -2.14
N LEU A 186 -0.73 -7.67 -1.45
CA LEU A 186 0.39 -6.94 -2.06
C LEU A 186 1.10 -7.81 -3.12
N ASN A 187 1.38 -9.06 -2.80
CA ASN A 187 2.03 -9.98 -3.73
C ASN A 187 1.12 -10.36 -4.91
N LEU A 188 -0.18 -10.56 -4.66
CA LEU A 188 -1.16 -10.81 -5.71
C LEU A 188 -1.32 -9.62 -6.65
N PHE A 189 -1.36 -8.40 -6.09
CA PHE A 189 -1.41 -7.17 -6.86
C PHE A 189 -0.17 -7.01 -7.77
N ASN A 190 1.02 -7.33 -7.25
CA ASN A 190 2.24 -7.31 -8.05
C ASN A 190 2.27 -8.36 -9.15
N LEU A 191 1.45 -9.42 -9.07
CA LEU A 191 1.30 -10.41 -10.15
C LEU A 191 0.29 -10.00 -11.23
N LEU A 192 -0.31 -8.81 -11.19
CA LEU A 192 -1.11 -8.34 -12.32
C LEU A 192 -0.27 -8.36 -13.60
N PRO A 193 -0.80 -8.88 -14.73
CA PRO A 193 -0.06 -9.13 -15.97
C PRO A 193 0.22 -7.84 -16.74
N MET A 194 0.83 -6.85 -16.08
CA MET A 194 1.01 -5.50 -16.58
C MET A 194 2.32 -4.90 -16.06
N LEU A 195 3.09 -4.30 -16.95
CA LEU A 195 4.25 -3.49 -16.55
C LEU A 195 3.78 -2.14 -15.95
N PRO A 196 4.46 -1.58 -14.97
CA PRO A 196 5.78 -2.00 -14.43
C PRO A 196 5.75 -3.08 -13.34
N LEU A 197 4.58 -3.68 -13.06
CA LEU A 197 4.41 -4.71 -12.02
C LEU A 197 5.18 -5.99 -12.37
N ASP A 198 5.46 -6.80 -11.36
CA ASP A 198 6.26 -8.03 -11.50
C ASP A 198 5.60 -9.08 -12.37
N GLY A 199 4.27 -9.19 -12.28
CA GLY A 199 3.48 -10.04 -13.16
C GLY A 199 3.66 -9.69 -14.63
N GLY A 200 3.80 -8.41 -14.95
CA GLY A 200 4.10 -7.98 -16.31
C GLY A 200 5.45 -8.47 -16.82
N ARG A 201 6.46 -8.56 -15.96
CA ARG A 201 7.77 -9.15 -16.29
C ARG A 201 7.67 -10.65 -16.47
N ALA A 202 6.96 -11.32 -15.56
CA ALA A 202 6.79 -12.76 -15.59
C ALA A 202 6.03 -13.23 -16.84
N ILE A 203 4.89 -12.58 -17.13
CA ILE A 203 4.00 -12.96 -18.23
C ILE A 203 4.62 -12.74 -19.61
N GLY A 204 5.62 -11.85 -19.72
CA GLY A 204 6.36 -11.61 -20.93
C GLY A 204 7.04 -12.87 -21.50
N ALA A 205 7.46 -13.79 -20.61
CA ALA A 205 8.01 -15.09 -21.01
C ALA A 205 6.96 -16.09 -21.50
N LEU A 206 5.69 -15.90 -21.13
CA LEU A 206 4.58 -16.74 -21.59
C LEU A 206 4.06 -16.26 -22.95
N SER A 207 3.55 -15.03 -22.99
CA SER A 207 3.13 -14.40 -24.24
C SER A 207 2.97 -12.89 -24.04
N PRO A 208 3.50 -12.06 -24.92
CA PRO A 208 3.28 -10.62 -24.89
C PRO A 208 1.81 -10.18 -25.00
N VAL A 209 0.91 -11.06 -25.46
CA VAL A 209 -0.53 -10.77 -25.56
C VAL A 209 -1.16 -10.56 -24.18
N PHE A 210 -0.66 -11.23 -23.14
CA PHE A 210 -1.18 -11.08 -21.79
C PHE A 210 -0.99 -9.67 -21.20
N TRP A 211 -0.02 -8.89 -21.68
CA TRP A 211 0.10 -7.49 -21.27
C TRP A 211 -1.13 -6.66 -21.66
N LEU A 212 -1.72 -6.98 -22.84
CA LEU A 212 -2.95 -6.30 -23.26
C LEU A 212 -4.10 -6.61 -22.29
N VAL A 213 -4.20 -7.89 -21.87
CA VAL A 213 -5.20 -8.31 -20.86
C VAL A 213 -5.00 -7.54 -19.55
N GLY A 214 -3.75 -7.38 -19.10
CA GLY A 214 -3.43 -6.62 -17.90
C GLY A 214 -3.82 -5.14 -18.00
N VAL A 215 -3.47 -4.48 -19.09
CA VAL A 215 -3.83 -3.08 -19.32
C VAL A 215 -5.34 -2.90 -19.38
N LEU A 216 -6.05 -3.75 -20.12
CA LEU A 216 -7.51 -3.72 -20.19
C LEU A 216 -8.16 -4.00 -18.82
N GLY A 217 -7.59 -4.90 -18.03
CA GLY A 217 -8.04 -5.19 -16.67
C GLY A 217 -7.91 -3.97 -15.75
N VAL A 218 -6.76 -3.30 -15.76
CA VAL A 218 -6.56 -2.07 -14.95
C VAL A 218 -7.45 -0.92 -15.43
N VAL A 219 -7.60 -0.74 -16.75
CA VAL A 219 -8.54 0.24 -17.31
C VAL A 219 -9.97 -0.09 -16.88
N GLY A 220 -10.37 -1.38 -16.91
CA GLY A 220 -11.68 -1.81 -16.39
C GLY A 220 -11.88 -1.48 -14.91
N LEU A 221 -10.86 -1.71 -14.08
CA LEU A 221 -10.90 -1.35 -12.65
C LEU A 221 -11.06 0.16 -12.42
N LEU A 222 -10.53 1.01 -13.30
CA LEU A 222 -10.69 2.47 -13.20
C LEU A 222 -12.15 2.92 -13.36
N PHE A 223 -12.99 2.19 -14.12
CA PHE A 223 -14.42 2.47 -14.22
C PHE A 223 -15.20 2.11 -12.96
N VAL A 224 -14.70 1.13 -12.18
CA VAL A 224 -15.33 0.69 -10.92
C VAL A 224 -14.82 1.52 -9.74
N ASN A 225 -13.53 1.80 -9.70
CA ASN A 225 -12.88 2.53 -8.61
C ASN A 225 -11.80 3.47 -9.17
N PRO A 226 -12.15 4.70 -9.56
CA PRO A 226 -11.19 5.67 -10.05
C PRO A 226 -10.19 6.04 -8.94
N ASN A 227 -8.94 5.61 -9.12
CA ASN A 227 -7.86 5.80 -8.16
C ASN A 227 -6.63 6.38 -8.87
N PRO A 228 -6.02 7.47 -8.37
CA PRO A 228 -4.84 8.08 -8.98
C PRO A 228 -3.67 7.11 -9.19
N ILE A 229 -3.47 6.15 -8.28
CA ILE A 229 -2.42 5.13 -8.39
C ILE A 229 -2.70 4.20 -9.58
N LEU A 230 -3.95 3.76 -9.77
CA LEU A 230 -4.33 2.93 -10.93
C LEU A 230 -4.18 3.70 -12.23
N ILE A 231 -4.50 5.00 -12.26
CA ILE A 231 -4.28 5.85 -13.45
C ILE A 231 -2.78 5.90 -13.78
N PHE A 232 -1.94 6.15 -12.78
CA PHE A 232 -0.50 6.21 -12.94
C PHE A 232 0.06 4.87 -13.47
N ILE A 233 -0.37 3.74 -12.90
CA ILE A 233 -0.01 2.40 -13.35
C ILE A 233 -0.48 2.15 -14.79
N ALA A 234 -1.72 2.55 -15.15
CA ALA A 234 -2.25 2.39 -16.50
C ALA A 234 -1.42 3.17 -17.55
N ILE A 235 -1.03 4.40 -17.23
CA ILE A 235 -0.19 5.25 -18.10
C ILE A 235 1.18 4.61 -18.29
N LEU A 236 1.86 4.28 -17.19
CA LEU A 236 3.19 3.66 -17.26
C LEU A 236 3.17 2.32 -18.00
N GLY A 237 2.17 1.48 -17.68
CA GLY A 237 2.01 0.19 -18.33
C GLY A 237 1.69 0.30 -19.81
N GLY A 238 0.85 1.25 -20.19
CA GLY A 238 0.52 1.52 -21.59
C GLY A 238 1.76 2.01 -22.38
N MET A 239 2.54 2.91 -21.80
CA MET A 239 3.79 3.39 -22.41
C MET A 239 4.81 2.26 -22.59
N GLU A 240 5.00 1.43 -21.57
CA GLU A 240 5.95 0.32 -21.61
C GLU A 240 5.47 -0.78 -22.58
N LEU A 241 4.17 -1.10 -22.60
CA LEU A 241 3.57 -1.99 -23.58
C LEU A 241 3.83 -1.49 -25.00
N TRP A 242 3.60 -0.21 -25.27
CA TRP A 242 3.85 0.41 -26.57
C TRP A 242 5.33 0.28 -26.99
N ARG A 243 6.25 0.59 -26.08
CA ARG A 243 7.69 0.48 -26.29
C ARG A 243 8.07 -0.95 -26.70
N ARG A 244 7.66 -1.95 -25.90
CA ARG A 244 7.99 -3.36 -26.12
C ARG A 244 7.32 -3.90 -27.39
N TRP A 245 6.09 -3.49 -27.66
CA TRP A 245 5.39 -3.91 -28.86
C TRP A 245 6.08 -3.46 -30.14
N ARG A 246 6.63 -2.25 -30.16
CA ARG A 246 7.39 -1.72 -31.32
C ARG A 246 8.70 -2.46 -31.53
N THR A 247 9.40 -2.82 -30.46
CA THR A 247 10.74 -3.43 -30.53
C THR A 247 10.73 -4.94 -30.69
N ARG A 248 9.62 -5.64 -30.34
CA ARG A 248 9.55 -7.12 -30.34
C ARG A 248 9.80 -7.80 -31.69
N LYS A 249 9.57 -7.09 -32.80
CA LYS A 249 9.75 -7.63 -34.16
C LYS A 249 11.16 -7.46 -34.70
N SER A 250 12.03 -6.66 -34.05
CA SER A 250 13.41 -6.54 -34.42
C SER A 250 14.16 -7.87 -34.20
N PRO A 251 15.30 -8.10 -34.87
CA PRO A 251 16.11 -9.30 -34.64
C PRO A 251 16.47 -9.50 -33.17
N GLU A 252 16.87 -8.43 -32.48
CA GLU A 252 17.22 -8.41 -31.06
C GLU A 252 15.99 -8.73 -30.20
N GLY A 253 14.83 -8.15 -30.52
CA GLY A 253 13.58 -8.41 -29.82
C GLY A 253 13.15 -9.87 -29.97
N LYS A 254 13.25 -10.46 -31.16
CA LYS A 254 12.95 -11.89 -31.36
C LYS A 254 13.87 -12.78 -30.55
N ALA A 255 15.19 -12.48 -30.50
CA ALA A 255 16.14 -13.20 -29.67
C ALA A 255 15.82 -13.07 -28.18
N TYR A 256 15.49 -11.87 -27.72
CA TYR A 256 15.13 -11.59 -26.32
C TYR A 256 13.90 -12.38 -25.85
N TYR A 257 12.86 -12.51 -26.70
CA TYR A 257 11.62 -13.22 -26.38
C TYR A 257 11.63 -14.71 -26.76
N ALA A 258 12.76 -15.25 -27.20
CA ALA A 258 12.91 -16.66 -27.49
C ALA A 258 12.98 -17.47 -26.18
N VAL A 259 11.93 -18.25 -25.88
CA VAL A 259 11.85 -19.09 -24.68
C VAL A 259 11.56 -20.52 -25.08
N GLU A 260 12.36 -21.48 -24.60
CA GLU A 260 12.09 -22.91 -24.77
C GLU A 260 10.74 -23.30 -24.16
N PRO A 261 9.98 -24.20 -24.80
CA PRO A 261 8.65 -24.61 -24.34
C PRO A 261 8.62 -25.08 -22.86
N LYS A 262 9.61 -25.88 -22.44
CA LYS A 262 9.74 -26.36 -21.05
C LYS A 262 9.84 -25.22 -20.03
N ASN A 263 10.65 -24.19 -20.34
CA ASN A 263 10.83 -23.03 -19.46
C ASN A 263 9.57 -22.16 -19.43
N ARG A 264 8.86 -22.06 -20.56
CA ARG A 264 7.57 -21.37 -20.63
C ARG A 264 6.52 -22.04 -19.76
N VAL A 265 6.43 -23.36 -19.80
CA VAL A 265 5.50 -24.14 -18.93
C VAL A 265 5.87 -23.93 -17.46
N LEU A 266 7.17 -23.99 -17.11
CA LEU A 266 7.61 -23.79 -15.72
C LEU A 266 7.25 -22.40 -15.20
N VAL A 267 7.52 -21.35 -15.98
CA VAL A 267 7.13 -19.97 -15.61
C VAL A 267 5.60 -19.87 -15.44
N GLY A 268 4.83 -20.50 -16.32
CA GLY A 268 3.37 -20.54 -16.22
C GLY A 268 2.89 -21.24 -14.95
N LEU A 269 3.44 -22.41 -14.63
CA LEU A 269 3.10 -23.14 -13.40
C LEU A 269 3.40 -22.32 -12.15
N VAL A 270 4.58 -21.70 -12.08
CA VAL A 270 4.94 -20.84 -10.92
C VAL A 270 4.04 -19.61 -10.86
N TYR A 271 3.80 -18.93 -11.97
CA TYR A 271 2.99 -17.72 -12.02
C TYR A 271 1.54 -17.98 -11.59
N PHE A 272 0.86 -18.94 -12.22
CA PHE A 272 -0.53 -19.27 -11.90
C PHE A 272 -0.66 -19.98 -10.55
N GLY A 273 0.33 -20.80 -10.16
CA GLY A 273 0.39 -21.41 -8.84
C GLY A 273 0.50 -20.37 -7.72
N LEU A 274 1.32 -19.33 -7.91
CA LEU A 274 1.40 -18.19 -6.97
C LEU A 274 0.08 -17.44 -6.90
N ILE A 275 -0.55 -17.13 -8.02
CA ILE A 275 -1.86 -16.46 -8.03
C ILE A 275 -2.88 -17.26 -7.22
N ALA A 276 -2.96 -18.57 -7.45
CA ALA A 276 -3.87 -19.45 -6.72
C ALA A 276 -3.56 -19.47 -5.21
N LEU A 277 -2.29 -19.66 -4.84
CA LEU A 277 -1.85 -19.64 -3.43
C LEU A 277 -2.17 -18.32 -2.73
N LEU A 278 -1.86 -17.20 -3.37
CA LEU A 278 -2.08 -15.87 -2.82
C LEU A 278 -3.57 -15.53 -2.68
N ALA A 279 -4.38 -15.91 -3.69
CA ALA A 279 -5.83 -15.73 -3.64
C ALA A 279 -6.48 -16.58 -2.53
N LEU A 280 -6.04 -17.84 -2.37
CA LEU A 280 -6.48 -18.70 -1.28
C LEU A 280 -6.04 -18.19 0.08
N GLY A 281 -4.77 -17.74 0.20
CA GLY A 281 -4.26 -17.13 1.44
C GLY A 281 -5.03 -15.87 1.81
N MET A 282 -5.31 -15.01 0.84
CA MET A 282 -6.11 -13.80 1.04
C MET A 282 -7.55 -14.14 1.47
N ALA A 283 -8.18 -15.14 0.83
CA ALA A 283 -9.52 -15.60 1.22
C ALA A 283 -9.55 -16.20 2.64
N ALA A 284 -8.52 -16.96 3.01
CA ALA A 284 -8.41 -17.60 4.32
C ALA A 284 -8.10 -16.61 5.46
N THR A 285 -7.52 -15.46 5.14
CA THR A 285 -7.17 -14.40 6.11
C THR A 285 -8.12 -13.21 6.07
N PHE A 286 -9.14 -13.25 5.23
CA PHE A 286 -10.14 -12.19 5.12
C PHE A 286 -11.06 -12.16 6.34
N VAL A 287 -11.18 -11.01 7.00
CA VAL A 287 -12.10 -10.79 8.11
C VAL A 287 -13.17 -9.80 7.66
N PRO A 288 -14.42 -10.26 7.50
CA PRO A 288 -15.51 -9.39 7.02
C PRO A 288 -15.89 -8.31 8.01
N ASP A 289 -15.66 -8.53 9.31
CA ASP A 289 -15.97 -7.58 10.38
C ASP A 289 -14.67 -7.01 10.99
N PRO A 290 -14.32 -5.75 10.72
CA PRO A 290 -13.09 -5.15 11.27
C PRO A 290 -13.14 -4.95 12.80
N THR A 291 -14.29 -5.12 13.46
CA THR A 291 -14.40 -5.02 14.93
C THR A 291 -13.73 -6.20 15.63
N VAL A 292 -13.56 -7.33 14.95
CA VAL A 292 -12.85 -8.52 15.43
C VAL A 292 -11.33 -8.28 15.57
N LEU A 293 -10.80 -7.24 14.90
CA LEU A 293 -9.39 -6.88 14.91
C LEU A 293 -9.01 -5.80 15.94
N ARG A 294 -9.95 -5.44 16.82
CA ARG A 294 -9.75 -4.43 17.89
C ARG A 294 -9.37 -5.06 19.21
#